data_afba8f81f72bd8dafa338fb96f9b117a
#
_entry.id   afba8f81f72bd8dafa338fb96f9b117a
#
_cell.length_a   1.000
_cell.length_b   1.000
_cell.length_c   1.000
_cell.angle_alpha   90.00
_cell.angle_beta   90.00
_cell.angle_gamma   90.00
#
_symmetry.space_group_name_H-M   'P 1'
#
loop_
_entity.id
_entity.type
_entity.pdbx_description
1 polymer ?
#
loop_
_entity_poly.entity_id
_entity_poly.type
_entity_poly.pdbx_seq_one_letter_code
_entity_poly.pdbx_strand_id
1 'polypeptide(L)'
;MTTGKNYIGNSLSAKGAITFKTFNPILNIENELTFYEASNDELEEAVNLASIAFKEFRKTTGKQKALFLNTIADEILALDDLLIETYCSETGLPAGRAKGERGRTIGQLRNFANLVAEGSWVEASIDTADTERTPAPKPDLRKMLIPLGPIVVFGASNFPLAYSTAGGDTAAAFAAGCPVIVKSHPMHAGTGEL
;
A
#
# COMPACT_ATOMS: atom_id res chain seq x y z
N MET A 1 0.10 16.68 8.09
CA MET A 1 1.15 17.65 7.69
C MET A 1 2.38 16.83 7.37
N THR A 2 2.95 16.95 6.19
CA THR A 2 4.16 16.24 5.75
C THR A 2 5.36 16.64 6.60
N THR A 3 6.22 15.67 6.91
CA THR A 3 7.37 15.82 7.81
C THR A 3 8.72 15.57 7.12
N GLY A 4 8.70 14.93 5.96
CA GLY A 4 9.87 14.46 5.23
C GLY A 4 10.55 13.24 5.84
N LYS A 5 9.99 12.68 6.92
CA LYS A 5 10.55 11.55 7.66
C LYS A 5 9.98 10.22 7.19
N ASN A 6 10.69 9.14 7.46
CA ASN A 6 10.23 7.79 7.19
C ASN A 6 9.22 7.34 8.25
N TYR A 7 8.12 6.74 7.82
CA TYR A 7 7.16 6.06 8.69
C TYR A 7 7.60 4.60 8.85
N ILE A 8 8.01 4.22 10.07
CA ILE A 8 8.44 2.85 10.39
C ILE A 8 7.64 2.34 11.58
N GLY A 9 6.73 1.41 11.32
CA GLY A 9 5.72 1.02 12.27
C GLY A 9 4.84 2.22 12.65
N ASN A 10 4.78 2.54 13.94
CA ASN A 10 4.03 3.68 14.47
C ASN A 10 4.90 4.91 14.80
N SER A 11 6.10 4.97 14.23
CA SER A 11 7.09 6.00 14.57
C SER A 11 7.61 6.71 13.33
N LEU A 12 7.92 8.00 13.49
CA LEU A 12 8.66 8.79 12.51
C LEU A 12 10.16 8.67 12.76
N SER A 13 10.93 8.41 11.72
CA SER A 13 12.38 8.26 11.78
C SER A 13 13.08 9.06 10.69
N ALA A 14 14.28 9.55 10.98
CA ALA A 14 15.12 10.34 10.06
C ALA A 14 16.60 10.10 10.41
N LYS A 15 17.02 8.83 10.44
CA LYS A 15 18.39 8.43 10.81
C LYS A 15 19.35 8.40 9.62
N GLY A 16 18.84 8.40 8.40
CA GLY A 16 19.64 8.41 7.19
C GLY A 16 20.42 9.72 7.03
N ALA A 17 21.66 9.62 6.56
CA ALA A 17 22.53 10.78 6.35
C ALA A 17 22.27 11.51 5.04
N ILE A 18 21.60 10.85 4.09
CA ILE A 18 21.28 11.42 2.77
C ILE A 18 19.91 12.09 2.84
N THR A 19 19.86 13.32 2.35
CA THR A 19 18.61 14.08 2.26
C THR A 19 18.41 14.59 0.84
N PHE A 20 17.15 14.85 0.49
CA PHE A 20 16.81 15.43 -0.80
C PHE A 20 15.57 16.31 -0.67
N LYS A 21 15.32 17.10 -1.70
CA LYS A 21 14.10 17.89 -1.87
C LYS A 21 13.41 17.48 -3.15
N THR A 22 12.08 17.60 -3.17
CA THR A 22 11.34 17.51 -4.43
C THR A 22 11.48 18.81 -5.21
N PHE A 23 11.16 18.77 -6.48
CA PHE A 23 11.34 19.90 -7.38
C PHE A 23 10.00 20.33 -7.98
N ASN A 24 9.75 21.64 -8.02
CA ASN A 24 8.59 22.20 -8.69
C ASN A 24 8.97 22.57 -10.14
N PRO A 25 8.57 21.77 -11.13
CA PRO A 25 8.98 22.00 -12.53
C PRO A 25 8.31 23.20 -13.19
N ILE A 26 7.17 23.68 -12.66
CA ILE A 26 6.50 24.88 -13.18
C ILE A 26 7.25 26.15 -12.77
N LEU A 27 7.65 26.22 -11.51
CA LEU A 27 8.38 27.36 -10.95
C LEU A 27 9.89 27.27 -11.17
N ASN A 28 10.39 26.10 -11.56
CA ASN A 28 11.81 25.80 -11.71
C ASN A 28 12.61 26.03 -10.43
N ILE A 29 12.08 25.60 -9.28
CA ILE A 29 12.70 25.72 -7.95
C ILE A 29 12.56 24.41 -7.17
N GLU A 30 13.41 24.21 -6.18
CA GLU A 30 13.21 23.17 -5.16
C GLU A 30 12.03 23.52 -4.25
N ASN A 31 11.26 22.51 -3.85
CA ASN A 31 10.27 22.64 -2.80
C ASN A 31 10.97 22.79 -1.43
N GLU A 32 10.29 23.37 -0.45
CA GLU A 32 10.94 23.72 0.83
C GLU A 32 11.26 22.50 1.71
N LEU A 33 10.37 21.49 1.70
CA LEU A 33 10.47 20.33 2.59
C LEU A 33 11.67 19.45 2.24
N THR A 34 12.43 19.08 3.26
CA THR A 34 13.55 18.12 3.12
C THR A 34 13.11 16.73 3.53
N PHE A 35 13.39 15.77 2.68
CA PHE A 35 13.13 14.34 2.90
C PHE A 35 14.41 13.61 3.27
N TYR A 36 14.28 12.54 4.05
CA TYR A 36 15.38 11.69 4.50
C TYR A 36 15.31 10.34 3.80
N GLU A 37 16.41 9.91 3.17
CA GLU A 37 16.55 8.52 2.78
C GLU A 37 16.68 7.63 4.03
N ALA A 38 16.09 6.45 3.98
CA ALA A 38 16.21 5.52 5.09
C ALA A 38 17.64 4.98 5.22
N SER A 39 18.14 4.87 6.44
CA SER A 39 19.35 4.11 6.74
C SER A 39 19.12 2.60 6.60
N ASN A 40 20.21 1.82 6.55
CA ASN A 40 20.10 0.36 6.54
C ASN A 40 19.41 -0.17 7.82
N ASP A 41 19.69 0.43 8.98
CA ASP A 41 19.06 0.03 10.24
C ASP A 41 17.54 0.30 10.22
N GLU A 42 17.11 1.43 9.64
CA GLU A 42 15.69 1.75 9.44
C GLU A 42 15.01 0.77 8.48
N LEU A 43 15.70 0.37 7.42
CA LEU A 43 15.21 -0.63 6.48
C LEU A 43 15.05 -2.01 7.14
N GLU A 44 16.04 -2.46 7.90
CA GLU A 44 15.97 -3.71 8.66
C GLU A 44 14.83 -3.68 9.69
N GLU A 45 14.65 -2.56 10.40
CA GLU A 45 13.55 -2.37 11.33
C GLU A 45 12.18 -2.47 10.61
N ALA A 46 12.01 -1.83 9.46
CA ALA A 46 10.79 -1.89 8.67
C ALA A 46 10.47 -3.32 8.22
N VAL A 47 11.46 -4.07 7.75
CA VAL A 47 11.31 -5.48 7.33
C VAL A 47 10.91 -6.36 8.51
N ASN A 48 11.55 -6.18 9.67
CA ASN A 48 11.24 -6.92 10.87
C ASN A 48 9.81 -6.65 11.37
N LEU A 49 9.41 -5.37 11.41
CA LEU A 49 8.05 -4.98 11.81
C LEU A 49 6.99 -5.51 10.84
N ALA A 50 7.24 -5.46 9.53
CA ALA A 50 6.34 -6.05 8.55
C ALA A 50 6.20 -7.57 8.72
N SER A 51 7.29 -8.27 9.04
CA SER A 51 7.29 -9.72 9.32
C SER A 51 6.51 -10.06 10.59
N ILE A 52 6.59 -9.21 11.62
CA ILE A 52 5.79 -9.36 12.85
C ILE A 52 4.30 -9.10 12.53
N ALA A 53 4.00 -8.00 11.86
CA ALA A 53 2.63 -7.62 11.48
C ALA A 53 1.95 -8.69 10.63
N PHE A 54 2.68 -9.36 9.75
CA PHE A 54 2.15 -10.42 8.90
C PHE A 54 1.50 -11.55 9.71
N LYS A 55 2.03 -11.90 10.87
CA LYS A 55 1.50 -13.00 11.71
C LYS A 55 0.04 -12.76 12.12
N GLU A 56 -0.33 -11.50 12.32
CA GLU A 56 -1.70 -11.13 12.70
C GLU A 56 -2.53 -10.67 11.49
N PHE A 57 -1.95 -9.86 10.58
CA PHE A 57 -2.68 -9.32 9.45
C PHE A 57 -3.18 -10.42 8.50
N ARG A 58 -2.41 -11.50 8.30
CA ARG A 58 -2.84 -12.66 7.51
C ARG A 58 -4.09 -13.36 8.02
N LYS A 59 -4.44 -13.18 9.31
CA LYS A 59 -5.60 -13.80 9.96
C LYS A 59 -6.86 -12.94 9.89
N THR A 60 -6.74 -11.68 9.43
CA THR A 60 -7.87 -10.77 9.34
C THR A 60 -8.92 -11.28 8.36
N THR A 61 -10.16 -11.11 8.72
CA THR A 61 -11.31 -11.51 7.89
C THR A 61 -11.45 -10.60 6.66
N GLY A 62 -12.14 -11.08 5.63
CA GLY A 62 -12.47 -10.26 4.46
C GLY A 62 -13.20 -8.96 4.84
N LYS A 63 -14.13 -9.01 5.81
CA LYS A 63 -14.83 -7.81 6.32
C LYS A 63 -13.89 -6.79 6.97
N GLN A 64 -12.92 -7.26 7.77
CA GLN A 64 -11.93 -6.37 8.39
C GLN A 64 -11.02 -5.73 7.35
N LYS A 65 -10.55 -6.48 6.36
CA LYS A 65 -9.77 -5.95 5.23
C LYS A 65 -10.57 -4.96 4.39
N ALA A 66 -11.84 -5.25 4.13
CA ALA A 66 -12.73 -4.35 3.40
C ALA A 66 -12.91 -3.01 4.14
N LEU A 67 -13.13 -3.06 5.46
CA LEU A 67 -13.19 -1.85 6.28
C LEU A 67 -11.89 -1.06 6.21
N PHE A 68 -10.74 -1.73 6.36
CA PHE A 68 -9.43 -1.09 6.30
C PHE A 68 -9.20 -0.38 4.96
N LEU A 69 -9.45 -1.06 3.83
CA LEU A 69 -9.27 -0.50 2.49
C LEU A 69 -10.23 0.68 2.21
N ASN A 70 -11.48 0.59 2.66
CA ASN A 70 -12.44 1.68 2.54
C ASN A 70 -12.03 2.88 3.40
N THR A 71 -11.55 2.66 4.63
CA THR A 71 -11.03 3.74 5.48
C THR A 71 -9.87 4.46 4.82
N ILE A 72 -8.90 3.75 4.24
CA ILE A 72 -7.80 4.37 3.47
C ILE A 72 -8.36 5.23 2.32
N ALA A 73 -9.35 4.73 1.59
CA ALA A 73 -9.96 5.48 0.49
C ALA A 73 -10.65 6.77 0.97
N ASP A 74 -11.31 6.72 2.12
CA ASP A 74 -12.00 7.87 2.71
C ASP A 74 -10.99 8.91 3.26
N GLU A 75 -9.89 8.47 3.89
CA GLU A 75 -8.82 9.35 4.36
C GLU A 75 -8.11 10.06 3.18
N ILE A 76 -7.81 9.35 2.08
CA ILE A 76 -7.26 9.97 0.87
C ILE A 76 -8.23 11.02 0.30
N LEU A 77 -9.51 10.76 0.34
CA LEU A 77 -10.52 11.72 -0.11
C LEU A 77 -10.55 12.96 0.79
N ALA A 78 -10.43 12.77 2.10
CA ALA A 78 -10.44 13.84 3.11
C ALA A 78 -9.23 14.78 3.03
N LEU A 79 -8.13 14.38 2.40
CA LEU A 79 -6.98 15.26 2.13
C LEU A 79 -7.31 16.42 1.15
N ASP A 80 -8.37 16.28 0.39
CA ASP A 80 -8.96 17.24 -0.55
C ASP A 80 -7.94 18.05 -1.37
N ASP A 81 -7.94 19.37 -1.27
CA ASP A 81 -7.07 20.24 -2.05
C ASP A 81 -5.59 20.13 -1.63
N LEU A 82 -5.29 19.81 -0.36
CA LEU A 82 -3.92 19.62 0.10
C LEU A 82 -3.17 18.57 -0.74
N LEU A 83 -3.80 17.44 -1.00
CA LEU A 83 -3.20 16.38 -1.82
C LEU A 83 -3.01 16.82 -3.28
N ILE A 84 -4.00 17.54 -3.82
CA ILE A 84 -3.97 18.01 -5.22
C ILE A 84 -2.88 19.08 -5.42
N GLU A 85 -2.76 20.02 -4.50
CA GLU A 85 -1.75 21.09 -4.55
C GLU A 85 -0.34 20.51 -4.42
N THR A 86 -0.12 19.59 -3.48
CA THR A 86 1.16 18.91 -3.31
C THR A 86 1.54 18.13 -4.56
N TYR A 87 0.61 17.35 -5.11
CA TYR A 87 0.81 16.61 -6.35
C TYR A 87 1.22 17.55 -7.51
N CYS A 88 0.49 18.65 -7.71
CA CYS A 88 0.78 19.60 -8.78
C CYS A 88 2.14 20.28 -8.58
N SER A 89 2.47 20.64 -7.34
CA SER A 89 3.75 21.27 -7.01
C SER A 89 4.95 20.35 -7.31
N GLU A 90 4.84 19.07 -7.01
CA GLU A 90 5.95 18.12 -7.21
C GLU A 90 6.07 17.60 -8.64
N THR A 91 4.98 17.60 -9.40
CA THR A 91 4.95 16.95 -10.72
C THR A 91 4.83 17.92 -11.90
N GLY A 92 4.32 19.13 -11.68
CA GLY A 92 3.93 20.05 -12.74
C GLY A 92 2.69 19.62 -13.52
N LEU A 93 2.05 18.52 -13.14
CA LEU A 93 0.86 18.02 -13.80
C LEU A 93 -0.38 18.84 -13.37
N PRO A 94 -1.39 19.00 -14.24
CA PRO A 94 -2.55 19.82 -13.94
C PRO A 94 -3.48 19.17 -12.90
N ALA A 95 -4.17 20.00 -12.10
CA ALA A 95 -5.09 19.56 -11.05
C ALA A 95 -6.20 18.59 -11.55
N GLY A 96 -6.65 18.74 -12.80
CA GLY A 96 -7.61 17.79 -13.40
C GLY A 96 -7.05 16.38 -13.49
N ARG A 97 -5.75 16.22 -13.81
CA ARG A 97 -5.05 14.93 -13.80
C ARG A 97 -4.93 14.38 -12.38
N ALA A 98 -4.52 15.22 -11.42
CA ALA A 98 -4.41 14.82 -10.01
C ALA A 98 -5.75 14.30 -9.45
N LYS A 99 -6.85 15.02 -9.70
CA LYS A 99 -8.22 14.63 -9.31
C LYS A 99 -8.65 13.31 -9.96
N GLY A 100 -8.38 13.13 -11.26
CA GLY A 100 -8.67 11.89 -11.97
C GLY A 100 -7.89 10.70 -11.42
N GLU A 101 -6.62 10.90 -11.12
CA GLU A 101 -5.75 9.85 -10.56
C GLU A 101 -6.12 9.51 -9.11
N ARG A 102 -6.47 10.51 -8.28
CA ARG A 102 -7.06 10.28 -6.96
C ARG A 102 -8.32 9.44 -7.03
N GLY A 103 -9.24 9.78 -7.95
CA GLY A 103 -10.46 8.99 -8.18
C GLY A 103 -10.17 7.54 -8.56
N ARG A 104 -9.16 7.30 -9.41
CA ARG A 104 -8.71 5.96 -9.79
C ARG A 104 -8.15 5.19 -8.59
N THR A 105 -7.32 5.81 -7.76
CA THR A 105 -6.74 5.21 -6.56
C THR A 105 -7.83 4.79 -5.58
N ILE A 106 -8.76 5.69 -5.26
CA ILE A 106 -9.92 5.42 -4.40
C ILE A 106 -10.79 4.30 -4.99
N GLY A 107 -11.07 4.35 -6.29
CA GLY A 107 -11.83 3.29 -6.99
C GLY A 107 -11.17 1.92 -6.87
N GLN A 108 -9.85 1.86 -6.99
CA GLN A 108 -9.09 0.62 -6.85
C GLN A 108 -9.17 0.05 -5.41
N LEU A 109 -8.98 0.88 -4.39
CA LEU A 109 -9.13 0.50 -2.98
C LEU A 109 -10.52 -0.08 -2.69
N ARG A 110 -11.58 0.60 -3.15
CA ARG A 110 -12.97 0.16 -2.97
C ARG A 110 -13.29 -1.11 -3.73
N ASN A 111 -12.73 -1.28 -4.95
CA ASN A 111 -12.88 -2.53 -5.71
C ASN A 111 -12.26 -3.71 -4.97
N PHE A 112 -11.06 -3.57 -4.44
CA PHE A 112 -10.44 -4.61 -3.62
C PHE A 112 -11.19 -4.84 -2.31
N ALA A 113 -11.74 -3.79 -1.67
CA ALA A 113 -12.58 -3.94 -0.50
C ALA A 113 -13.81 -4.82 -0.78
N ASN A 114 -14.49 -4.59 -1.90
CA ASN A 114 -15.63 -5.42 -2.32
C ASN A 114 -15.22 -6.86 -2.61
N LEU A 115 -14.09 -7.06 -3.30
CA LEU A 115 -13.56 -8.38 -3.63
C LEU A 115 -13.27 -9.21 -2.37
N VAL A 116 -12.60 -8.61 -1.38
CA VAL A 116 -12.26 -9.35 -0.15
C VAL A 116 -13.46 -9.58 0.77
N ALA A 117 -14.46 -8.68 0.72
CA ALA A 117 -15.71 -8.88 1.46
C ALA A 117 -16.54 -10.04 0.91
N GLU A 118 -16.54 -10.22 -0.41
CA GLU A 118 -17.22 -11.31 -1.12
C GLU A 118 -16.51 -12.64 -0.86
N GLY A 119 -15.20 -12.72 -1.00
CA GLY A 119 -14.36 -13.82 -0.52
C GLY A 119 -14.09 -14.97 -1.50
N SER A 120 -14.73 -15.08 -2.66
CA SER A 120 -14.52 -16.20 -3.61
C SER A 120 -13.11 -16.23 -4.20
N TRP A 121 -12.41 -15.09 -4.19
CA TRP A 121 -11.05 -14.93 -4.72
C TRP A 121 -10.01 -15.88 -4.07
N VAL A 122 -10.28 -16.42 -2.88
CA VAL A 122 -9.39 -17.39 -2.22
C VAL A 122 -9.42 -18.78 -2.87
N GLU A 123 -10.34 -19.01 -3.82
CA GLU A 123 -10.47 -20.28 -4.56
C GLU A 123 -10.53 -21.50 -3.62
N ALA A 124 -11.34 -21.39 -2.55
CA ALA A 124 -11.47 -22.45 -1.59
C ALA A 124 -12.09 -23.71 -2.22
N SER A 125 -11.44 -24.85 -2.03
CA SER A 125 -11.99 -26.16 -2.42
C SER A 125 -11.96 -27.12 -1.24
N ILE A 126 -13.00 -27.96 -1.17
CA ILE A 126 -13.15 -29.02 -0.16
C ILE A 126 -13.34 -30.33 -0.93
N ASP A 127 -12.46 -31.28 -0.67
CA ASP A 127 -12.55 -32.64 -1.19
C ASP A 127 -12.71 -33.60 0.00
N THR A 128 -13.96 -34.01 0.25
CA THR A 128 -14.34 -34.76 1.44
C THR A 128 -13.70 -36.13 1.51
N ALA A 129 -13.50 -36.63 2.72
CA ALA A 129 -12.97 -37.96 2.95
C ALA A 129 -13.86 -39.06 2.32
N ASP A 130 -13.22 -40.11 1.84
CA ASP A 130 -13.86 -41.36 1.39
C ASP A 130 -13.09 -42.53 1.99
N THR A 131 -13.65 -43.08 3.07
CA THR A 131 -13.04 -44.19 3.84
C THR A 131 -13.11 -45.52 3.12
N GLU A 132 -14.07 -45.68 2.18
CA GLU A 132 -14.31 -46.92 1.44
C GLU A 132 -13.52 -46.98 0.11
N ARG A 133 -12.82 -45.91 -0.26
CA ARG A 133 -12.02 -45.90 -1.48
C ARG A 133 -10.92 -46.96 -1.47
N THR A 134 -10.80 -47.73 -2.55
CA THR A 134 -9.71 -48.66 -2.78
C THR A 134 -8.71 -48.12 -3.79
N PRO A 135 -7.39 -48.42 -3.74
CA PRO A 135 -6.74 -49.35 -2.80
C PRO A 135 -6.42 -48.72 -1.42
N ALA A 136 -6.67 -47.43 -1.24
CA ALA A 136 -6.45 -46.74 0.03
C ALA A 136 -7.54 -45.69 0.29
N PRO A 137 -7.95 -45.47 1.55
CA PRO A 137 -8.87 -44.40 1.93
C PRO A 137 -8.40 -43.05 1.47
N LYS A 138 -9.33 -42.12 1.10
CA LYS A 138 -9.07 -40.74 0.77
C LYS A 138 -9.25 -39.87 2.01
N PRO A 139 -8.26 -39.07 2.43
CA PRO A 139 -8.43 -38.10 3.52
C PRO A 139 -9.32 -36.90 3.09
N ASP A 140 -9.84 -36.16 4.08
CA ASP A 140 -10.44 -34.82 3.85
C ASP A 140 -9.32 -33.85 3.45
N LEU A 141 -9.46 -33.22 2.28
CA LEU A 141 -8.50 -32.27 1.74
C LEU A 141 -9.17 -30.92 1.58
N ARG A 142 -8.50 -29.88 2.05
CA ARG A 142 -8.95 -28.48 1.93
C ARG A 142 -7.84 -27.61 1.39
N LYS A 143 -8.17 -26.77 0.41
CA LYS A 143 -7.22 -25.91 -0.28
C LYS A 143 -7.80 -24.50 -0.38
N MET A 144 -6.96 -23.48 -0.22
CA MET A 144 -7.26 -22.11 -0.56
C MET A 144 -5.98 -21.32 -0.83
N LEU A 145 -6.09 -20.18 -1.49
CA LEU A 145 -5.00 -19.22 -1.60
C LEU A 145 -4.72 -18.58 -0.24
N ILE A 146 -3.45 -18.38 0.06
CA ILE A 146 -2.97 -17.75 1.31
C ILE A 146 -2.02 -16.60 0.98
N PRO A 147 -1.91 -15.57 1.85
CA PRO A 147 -0.98 -14.47 1.64
C PRO A 147 0.48 -14.92 1.65
N LEU A 148 1.30 -14.29 0.79
CA LEU A 148 2.71 -14.67 0.59
C LEU A 148 3.62 -14.23 1.75
N GLY A 149 3.37 -13.05 2.33
CA GLY A 149 4.24 -12.41 3.32
C GLY A 149 4.26 -10.89 3.13
N PRO A 150 5.20 -10.18 3.77
CA PRO A 150 5.43 -8.77 3.50
C PRO A 150 5.78 -8.53 2.02
N ILE A 151 5.23 -7.46 1.46
CA ILE A 151 5.45 -7.04 0.07
C ILE A 151 6.15 -5.68 0.06
N VAL A 152 7.15 -5.53 -0.82
CA VAL A 152 7.77 -4.22 -1.09
C VAL A 152 7.18 -3.65 -2.36
N VAL A 153 6.71 -2.40 -2.27
CA VAL A 153 6.15 -1.63 -3.39
C VAL A 153 7.08 -0.47 -3.73
N PHE A 154 7.44 -0.35 -4.99
CA PHE A 154 8.22 0.75 -5.51
C PHE A 154 7.30 1.73 -6.25
N GLY A 155 7.20 2.96 -5.72
CA GLY A 155 6.38 4.00 -6.34
C GLY A 155 6.87 4.37 -7.75
N ALA A 156 5.94 4.52 -8.69
CA ALA A 156 6.23 4.92 -10.05
C ALA A 156 6.26 6.45 -10.20
N SER A 157 7.19 6.98 -11.00
CA SER A 157 7.32 8.41 -11.23
C SER A 157 6.12 9.04 -11.97
N ASN A 158 5.56 8.30 -12.92
CA ASN A 158 4.56 8.81 -13.86
C ASN A 158 3.11 8.67 -13.41
N PHE A 159 2.86 8.04 -12.25
CA PHE A 159 1.55 7.90 -11.60
C PHE A 159 1.69 8.08 -10.08
N PRO A 160 1.83 9.33 -9.61
CA PRO A 160 2.13 9.64 -8.22
C PRO A 160 1.13 9.14 -7.16
N LEU A 161 -0.10 8.84 -7.56
CA LEU A 161 -1.14 8.26 -6.69
C LEU A 161 -1.49 6.83 -7.07
N ALA A 162 -1.83 6.57 -8.34
CA ALA A 162 -2.38 5.28 -8.76
C ALA A 162 -1.39 4.12 -8.70
N TYR A 163 -0.08 4.39 -8.78
CA TYR A 163 1.01 3.42 -8.68
C TYR A 163 2.11 3.90 -7.72
N SER A 164 1.69 4.45 -6.59
CA SER A 164 2.57 4.92 -5.52
C SER A 164 2.10 4.37 -4.17
N THR A 165 2.24 5.14 -3.08
CA THR A 165 2.07 4.68 -1.69
C THR A 165 0.76 3.93 -1.44
N ALA A 166 -0.38 4.50 -1.82
CA ALA A 166 -1.70 3.87 -1.68
C ALA A 166 -2.28 3.35 -3.00
N GLY A 167 -1.43 3.12 -4.00
CA GLY A 167 -1.84 2.71 -5.33
C GLY A 167 -2.30 1.24 -5.43
N GLY A 168 -2.55 0.81 -6.67
CA GLY A 168 -3.09 -0.52 -6.97
C GLY A 168 -2.28 -1.67 -6.39
N ASP A 169 -0.95 -1.58 -6.40
CA ASP A 169 -0.07 -2.64 -5.88
C ASP A 169 -0.20 -2.78 -4.36
N THR A 170 -0.22 -1.65 -3.64
CA THR A 170 -0.46 -1.62 -2.18
C THR A 170 -1.84 -2.14 -1.83
N ALA A 171 -2.88 -1.69 -2.57
CA ALA A 171 -4.25 -2.13 -2.35
C ALA A 171 -4.41 -3.64 -2.58
N ALA A 172 -3.81 -4.19 -3.64
CA ALA A 172 -3.82 -5.62 -3.93
C ALA A 172 -3.11 -6.45 -2.84
N ALA A 173 -1.94 -5.99 -2.38
CA ALA A 173 -1.19 -6.64 -1.32
C ALA A 173 -1.97 -6.68 0.00
N PHE A 174 -2.58 -5.56 0.41
CA PHE A 174 -3.43 -5.51 1.60
C PHE A 174 -4.67 -6.39 1.47
N ALA A 175 -5.32 -6.40 0.32
CA ALA A 175 -6.44 -7.28 0.04
C ALA A 175 -6.08 -8.76 0.21
N ALA A 176 -4.90 -9.15 -0.29
CA ALA A 176 -4.39 -10.50 -0.12
C ALA A 176 -4.01 -10.85 1.34
N GLY A 177 -3.84 -9.86 2.22
CA GLY A 177 -3.44 -10.04 3.63
C GLY A 177 -1.92 -9.94 3.84
N CYS A 178 -1.23 -9.22 2.96
CA CYS A 178 0.20 -8.96 3.02
C CYS A 178 0.46 -7.55 3.56
N PRO A 179 1.24 -7.36 4.64
CA PRO A 179 1.77 -6.06 5.01
C PRO A 179 2.67 -5.48 3.90
N VAL A 180 2.72 -4.16 3.80
CA VAL A 180 3.42 -3.47 2.72
C VAL A 180 4.49 -2.55 3.28
N ILE A 181 5.66 -2.57 2.64
CA ILE A 181 6.72 -1.57 2.79
C ILE A 181 6.76 -0.80 1.47
N VAL A 182 6.56 0.50 1.53
CA VAL A 182 6.59 1.34 0.33
C VAL A 182 7.91 2.10 0.26
N LYS A 183 8.64 1.93 -0.82
CA LYS A 183 9.71 2.84 -1.22
C LYS A 183 9.09 3.94 -2.08
N SER A 184 8.85 5.11 -1.48
CA SER A 184 8.29 6.27 -2.17
C SER A 184 9.18 6.72 -3.33
N HIS A 185 8.59 7.31 -4.36
CA HIS A 185 9.36 7.86 -5.47
C HIS A 185 9.88 9.26 -5.12
N PRO A 186 11.20 9.55 -5.31
CA PRO A 186 11.80 10.81 -4.86
C PRO A 186 11.24 12.05 -5.58
N MET A 187 10.71 11.91 -6.78
CA MET A 187 10.15 13.06 -7.54
C MET A 187 8.85 13.61 -6.95
N HIS A 188 8.13 12.83 -6.14
CA HIS A 188 6.85 13.23 -5.53
C HIS A 188 6.72 12.65 -4.12
N ALA A 189 7.78 12.81 -3.32
CA ALA A 189 7.85 12.23 -1.99
C ALA A 189 6.80 12.83 -1.03
N GLY A 190 6.48 14.11 -1.14
CA GLY A 190 5.44 14.75 -0.35
C GLY A 190 4.04 14.23 -0.67
N THR A 191 3.74 14.00 -1.95
CA THR A 191 2.49 13.35 -2.37
C THR A 191 2.39 11.92 -1.82
N GLY A 192 3.52 11.22 -1.76
CA GLY A 192 3.58 9.85 -1.24
C GLY A 192 3.51 9.76 0.29
N GLU A 193 3.88 10.83 1.01
CA GLU A 193 3.83 10.91 2.46
C GLU A 193 2.42 11.24 2.98
N LEU A 194 1.66 12.08 2.23
CA LEU A 194 0.27 12.42 2.56
C LEU A 194 -0.65 11.19 2.46
#